data_2651555f061c0b93ea61b8b33bf11f52
#
_entry.id   2651555f061c0b93ea61b8b33bf11f52
#
_cell.length_a   1.000
_cell.length_b   1.000
_cell.length_c   1.000
_cell.angle_alpha   90.00
_cell.angle_beta   90.00
_cell.angle_gamma   90.00
#
_symmetry.space_group_name_H-M   'P 1'
#
loop_
_entity.id
_entity.type
_entity.pdbx_description
1 polymer ?
#
loop_
_entity_poly.entity_id
_entity_poly.type
_entity_poly.pdbx_seq_one_letter_code
_entity_poly.pdbx_strand_id
1 'polypeptide(L)'
;KPRTSPYSFQGLRAEGLELLAHARSQTGQPIVTELMDSEHIPLFEETGVDMIQIGARNMQNFELLKAVGRTNIPVLLKRGLSATLEELVMSAEYIMAEGNPNVVLCERGIRTFETSMRNTLDISAVPMLKKMTHLPVVIDPSHAAGIAFMVPSLAKAAVAVGADGLMIEVHNDPARAKSDGAQSLTPDQFDDLMATIRPELEFFGKTLN
;
A
#
# COMPACT_ATOMS: atom_id res chain seq x y z
N LYS A 1 -0.41 -12.25 -5.59
CA LYS A 1 -1.53 -11.37 -5.13
C LYS A 1 -2.76 -12.19 -4.79
N PRO A 2 -3.42 -11.97 -3.62
CA PRO A 2 -4.67 -12.66 -3.30
C PRO A 2 -5.80 -12.14 -4.19
N ARG A 3 -6.62 -13.06 -4.70
CA ARG A 3 -7.75 -12.74 -5.56
C ARG A 3 -9.03 -13.43 -5.08
N THR A 4 -10.17 -12.84 -5.39
CA THR A 4 -11.47 -13.44 -5.07
C THR A 4 -11.70 -14.74 -5.87
N SER A 5 -11.26 -14.76 -7.13
CA SER A 5 -11.34 -15.94 -8.00
C SER A 5 -9.96 -16.61 -8.14
N PRO A 6 -9.88 -17.95 -8.02
CA PRO A 6 -8.63 -18.68 -8.24
C PRO A 6 -8.17 -18.64 -9.71
N TYR A 7 -9.06 -18.27 -10.62
CA TYR A 7 -8.76 -18.14 -12.07
C TYR A 7 -8.20 -16.77 -12.45
N SER A 8 -8.21 -15.80 -11.54
CA SER A 8 -7.64 -14.48 -11.79
C SER A 8 -6.11 -14.52 -11.74
N PHE A 9 -5.46 -13.60 -12.44
CA PHE A 9 -4.01 -13.43 -12.38
C PHE A 9 -3.53 -13.16 -10.94
N GLN A 10 -2.65 -13.98 -10.41
CA GLN A 10 -2.20 -13.95 -9.01
C GLN A 10 -0.77 -13.42 -8.83
N GLY A 11 -0.14 -12.92 -9.88
CA GLY A 11 1.23 -12.41 -9.86
C GLY A 11 2.23 -13.32 -10.60
N LEU A 12 3.43 -12.82 -10.79
CA LEU A 12 4.52 -13.50 -11.51
C LEU A 12 5.44 -14.31 -10.57
N ARG A 13 5.24 -14.25 -9.27
CA ARG A 13 6.06 -14.95 -8.26
C ARG A 13 7.56 -14.57 -8.40
N ALA A 14 8.47 -15.55 -8.46
CA ALA A 14 9.92 -15.33 -8.57
C ALA A 14 10.31 -14.46 -9.79
N GLU A 15 9.74 -14.73 -10.96
CA GLU A 15 9.96 -13.91 -12.16
C GLU A 15 9.60 -12.43 -11.89
N GLY A 16 8.54 -12.17 -11.14
CA GLY A 16 8.14 -10.80 -10.75
C GLY A 16 9.17 -10.11 -9.86
N LEU A 17 9.83 -10.84 -8.97
CA LEU A 17 10.92 -10.30 -8.14
C LEU A 17 12.16 -9.98 -8.97
N GLU A 18 12.54 -10.84 -9.92
CA GLU A 18 13.63 -10.58 -10.85
C GLU A 18 13.40 -9.31 -11.69
N LEU A 19 12.17 -9.13 -12.20
CA LEU A 19 11.78 -7.92 -12.94
C LEU A 19 11.84 -6.66 -12.06
N LEU A 20 11.41 -6.74 -10.80
CA LEU A 20 11.52 -5.63 -9.86
C LEU A 20 12.98 -5.31 -9.53
N ALA A 21 13.83 -6.30 -9.31
CA ALA A 21 15.27 -6.12 -9.09
C ALA A 21 15.94 -5.47 -10.31
N HIS A 22 15.57 -5.88 -11.52
CA HIS A 22 16.04 -5.24 -12.75
C HIS A 22 15.58 -3.77 -12.81
N ALA A 23 14.30 -3.48 -12.56
CA ALA A 23 13.79 -2.12 -12.56
C ALA A 23 14.54 -1.24 -11.53
N ARG A 24 14.80 -1.75 -10.31
CA ARG A 24 15.60 -1.04 -9.30
C ARG A 24 17.00 -0.74 -9.82
N SER A 25 17.66 -1.69 -10.47
CA SER A 25 19.02 -1.48 -11.01
C SER A 25 19.08 -0.38 -12.09
N GLN A 26 17.98 -0.16 -12.82
CA GLN A 26 17.87 0.85 -13.87
C GLN A 26 17.48 2.23 -13.34
N THR A 27 16.65 2.28 -12.30
CA THR A 27 16.01 3.53 -11.84
C THR A 27 16.55 4.04 -10.51
N GLY A 28 17.18 3.17 -9.70
CA GLY A 28 17.54 3.46 -8.32
C GLY A 28 16.35 3.50 -7.36
N GLN A 29 15.13 3.23 -7.82
CA GLN A 29 13.93 3.24 -6.98
C GLN A 29 13.86 2.01 -6.07
N PRO A 30 13.49 2.16 -4.79
CA PRO A 30 13.32 1.03 -3.89
C PRO A 30 12.13 0.15 -4.30
N ILE A 31 12.21 -1.13 -3.93
CA ILE A 31 11.19 -2.13 -4.23
C ILE A 31 10.27 -2.33 -3.04
N VAL A 32 8.96 -2.18 -3.26
CA VAL A 32 7.91 -2.63 -2.36
C VAL A 32 7.07 -3.69 -3.05
N THR A 33 6.94 -4.89 -2.46
CA THR A 33 6.13 -5.96 -3.08
C THR A 33 5.42 -6.82 -2.03
N GLU A 34 4.29 -7.44 -2.42
CA GLU A 34 3.42 -8.19 -1.51
C GLU A 34 3.96 -9.59 -1.23
N LEU A 35 4.14 -9.89 0.05
CA LEU A 35 4.41 -11.24 0.55
C LEU A 35 3.09 -11.93 0.90
N MET A 36 2.90 -13.14 0.37
CA MET A 36 1.69 -13.94 0.59
C MET A 36 1.90 -15.07 1.60
N ASP A 37 3.11 -15.59 1.67
CA ASP A 37 3.49 -16.76 2.44
C ASP A 37 4.89 -16.58 3.01
N SER A 38 5.09 -16.99 4.26
CA SER A 38 6.38 -16.91 4.96
C SER A 38 7.48 -17.77 4.30
N GLU A 39 7.11 -18.82 3.58
CA GLU A 39 8.08 -19.65 2.83
C GLU A 39 8.89 -18.85 1.80
N HIS A 40 8.37 -17.69 1.36
CA HIS A 40 9.03 -16.84 0.37
C HIS A 40 9.93 -15.76 0.98
N ILE A 41 10.01 -15.64 2.29
CA ILE A 41 10.87 -14.65 2.95
C ILE A 41 12.34 -14.75 2.50
N PRO A 42 12.96 -15.94 2.44
CA PRO A 42 14.34 -16.04 1.95
C PRO A 42 14.56 -15.48 0.55
N LEU A 43 13.59 -15.66 -0.34
CA LEU A 43 13.65 -15.12 -1.70
C LEU A 43 13.55 -13.59 -1.71
N PHE A 44 12.75 -13.01 -0.80
CA PHE A 44 12.66 -11.54 -0.64
C PHE A 44 13.98 -10.95 -0.12
N GLU A 45 14.62 -11.62 0.82
CA GLU A 45 15.94 -11.22 1.36
C GLU A 45 17.03 -11.32 0.28
N GLU A 46 17.08 -12.43 -0.46
CA GLU A 46 18.04 -12.66 -1.54
C GLU A 46 17.87 -11.63 -2.68
N THR A 47 16.63 -11.30 -3.06
CA THR A 47 16.33 -10.29 -4.08
C THR A 47 16.65 -8.88 -3.59
N GLY A 48 16.76 -8.68 -2.26
CA GLY A 48 16.96 -7.39 -1.62
C GLY A 48 15.73 -6.49 -1.73
N VAL A 49 14.53 -7.03 -1.43
CA VAL A 49 13.31 -6.25 -1.34
C VAL A 49 13.45 -5.21 -0.23
N ASP A 50 13.18 -3.94 -0.54
CA ASP A 50 13.38 -2.84 0.40
C ASP A 50 12.23 -2.70 1.41
N MET A 51 11.02 -3.14 1.05
CA MET A 51 9.85 -3.16 1.94
C MET A 51 8.90 -4.30 1.58
N ILE A 52 8.47 -5.07 2.57
CA ILE A 52 7.45 -6.11 2.42
C ILE A 52 6.08 -5.48 2.55
N GLN A 53 5.18 -5.68 1.56
CA GLN A 53 3.78 -5.35 1.74
C GLN A 53 3.01 -6.56 2.27
N ILE A 54 2.26 -6.35 3.35
CA ILE A 54 1.21 -7.27 3.82
C ILE A 54 -0.13 -6.75 3.33
N GLY A 55 -0.75 -7.48 2.43
CA GLY A 55 -2.04 -7.12 1.83
C GLY A 55 -3.19 -7.15 2.84
N ALA A 56 -4.24 -6.40 2.56
CA ALA A 56 -5.41 -6.25 3.43
C ALA A 56 -6.06 -7.59 3.85
N ARG A 57 -6.01 -8.61 3.01
CA ARG A 57 -6.54 -9.95 3.30
C ARG A 57 -5.66 -10.74 4.28
N ASN A 58 -4.40 -10.34 4.45
CA ASN A 58 -3.43 -10.96 5.35
C ASN A 58 -3.16 -10.11 6.60
N MET A 59 -3.91 -9.02 6.83
CA MET A 59 -3.72 -8.17 8.01
C MET A 59 -3.82 -8.96 9.32
N GLN A 60 -4.67 -9.98 9.38
CA GLN A 60 -4.85 -10.86 10.54
C GLN A 60 -4.26 -12.26 10.36
N ASN A 61 -3.37 -12.43 9.39
CA ASN A 61 -2.56 -13.66 9.29
C ASN A 61 -1.38 -13.56 10.28
N PHE A 62 -1.66 -13.80 11.56
CA PHE A 62 -0.73 -13.55 12.65
C PHE A 62 0.57 -14.36 12.52
N GLU A 63 0.53 -15.55 11.97
CA GLU A 63 1.76 -16.34 11.73
C GLU A 63 2.64 -15.69 10.65
N LEU A 64 2.04 -15.14 9.60
CA LEU A 64 2.77 -14.35 8.60
C LEU A 64 3.32 -13.06 9.21
N LEU A 65 2.54 -12.36 10.05
CA LEU A 65 2.99 -11.14 10.74
C LEU A 65 4.19 -11.41 11.65
N LYS A 66 4.15 -12.48 12.44
CA LYS A 66 5.28 -12.90 13.26
C LYS A 66 6.51 -13.25 12.41
N ALA A 67 6.30 -13.95 11.27
CA ALA A 67 7.41 -14.34 10.40
C ALA A 67 8.12 -13.11 9.82
N VAL A 68 7.39 -12.10 9.32
CA VAL A 68 7.99 -10.86 8.82
C VAL A 68 8.56 -10.00 9.95
N GLY A 69 8.00 -10.09 11.16
CA GLY A 69 8.53 -9.45 12.36
C GLY A 69 9.92 -9.92 12.77
N ARG A 70 10.33 -11.11 12.34
CA ARG A 70 11.68 -11.67 12.58
C ARG A 70 12.70 -11.23 11.51
N THR A 71 12.27 -10.51 10.49
CA THR A 71 13.15 -9.92 9.50
C THR A 71 13.53 -8.49 9.87
N ASN A 72 14.55 -7.93 9.22
CA ASN A 72 14.89 -6.51 9.32
C ASN A 72 14.28 -5.67 8.19
N ILE A 73 13.49 -6.29 7.30
CA ILE A 73 12.89 -5.60 6.16
C ILE A 73 11.68 -4.79 6.65
N PRO A 74 11.58 -3.48 6.35
CA PRO A 74 10.41 -2.67 6.67
C PRO A 74 9.11 -3.29 6.14
N VAL A 75 8.01 -3.10 6.85
CA VAL A 75 6.71 -3.70 6.50
C VAL A 75 5.65 -2.63 6.27
N LEU A 76 5.03 -2.63 5.09
CA LEU A 76 3.83 -1.87 4.79
C LEU A 76 2.60 -2.75 5.09
N LEU A 77 1.89 -2.45 6.16
CA LEU A 77 0.71 -3.20 6.62
C LEU A 77 -0.57 -2.52 6.15
N LYS A 78 -1.31 -3.17 5.25
CA LYS A 78 -2.58 -2.64 4.71
C LYS A 78 -3.76 -3.04 5.58
N ARG A 79 -4.60 -2.05 5.94
CA ARG A 79 -5.83 -2.26 6.71
C ARG A 79 -6.77 -3.26 6.04
N GLY A 80 -7.30 -4.18 6.81
CA GLY A 80 -8.32 -5.13 6.37
C GLY A 80 -9.63 -4.43 5.99
N LEU A 81 -10.39 -5.06 5.08
CA LEU A 81 -11.59 -4.46 4.48
C LEU A 81 -12.72 -4.16 5.47
N SER A 82 -12.72 -4.81 6.62
CA SER A 82 -13.71 -4.63 7.70
C SER A 82 -13.04 -4.50 9.07
N ALA A 83 -11.74 -4.13 9.07
CA ALA A 83 -10.95 -4.02 10.28
C ALA A 83 -11.11 -2.64 10.93
N THR A 84 -11.19 -2.63 12.26
CA THR A 84 -11.10 -1.41 13.06
C THR A 84 -9.67 -0.87 13.05
N LEU A 85 -9.48 0.38 13.51
CA LEU A 85 -8.15 0.96 13.67
C LEU A 85 -7.36 0.27 14.78
N GLU A 86 -8.04 -0.16 15.85
CA GLU A 86 -7.42 -0.94 16.93
C GLU A 86 -6.88 -2.27 16.42
N GLU A 87 -7.66 -3.01 15.62
CA GLU A 87 -7.19 -4.26 15.01
C GLU A 87 -5.98 -4.04 14.11
N LEU A 88 -5.93 -2.93 13.36
CA LEU A 88 -4.78 -2.58 12.53
C LEU A 88 -3.52 -2.30 13.39
N VAL A 89 -3.67 -1.52 14.46
CA VAL A 89 -2.56 -1.22 15.37
C VAL A 89 -2.09 -2.50 16.09
N MET A 90 -3.01 -3.35 16.55
CA MET A 90 -2.64 -4.63 17.17
C MET A 90 -1.96 -5.58 16.18
N SER A 91 -2.35 -5.55 14.91
CA SER A 91 -1.64 -6.31 13.86
C SER A 91 -0.21 -5.80 13.64
N ALA A 92 0.02 -4.48 13.74
CA ALA A 92 1.37 -3.92 13.72
C ALA A 92 2.19 -4.35 14.95
N GLU A 93 1.56 -4.42 16.13
CA GLU A 93 2.19 -4.91 17.36
C GLU A 93 2.67 -6.36 17.22
N TYR A 94 1.97 -7.24 16.49
CA TYR A 94 2.45 -8.60 16.22
C TYR A 94 3.78 -8.61 15.47
N ILE A 95 4.00 -7.65 14.56
CA ILE A 95 5.27 -7.51 13.83
C ILE A 95 6.34 -6.95 14.77
N MET A 96 6.02 -5.90 15.50
CA MET A 96 6.96 -5.19 16.37
C MET A 96 7.40 -6.06 17.56
N ALA A 97 6.51 -6.88 18.11
CA ALA A 97 6.79 -7.78 19.21
C ALA A 97 7.82 -8.89 18.86
N GLU A 98 7.96 -9.21 17.58
CA GLU A 98 8.99 -10.15 17.09
C GLU A 98 10.36 -9.47 16.81
N GLY A 99 10.44 -8.13 16.97
CA GLY A 99 11.69 -7.38 16.90
C GLY A 99 11.83 -6.40 15.73
N ASN A 100 10.85 -6.32 14.81
CA ASN A 100 10.89 -5.38 13.69
C ASN A 100 10.05 -4.13 13.95
N PRO A 101 10.66 -2.99 14.36
CA PRO A 101 9.93 -1.76 14.63
C PRO A 101 9.57 -0.97 13.35
N ASN A 102 10.04 -1.39 12.18
CA ASN A 102 9.91 -0.64 10.92
C ASN A 102 8.58 -0.96 10.24
N VAL A 103 7.47 -0.48 10.79
CA VAL A 103 6.13 -0.71 10.26
C VAL A 103 5.53 0.59 9.77
N VAL A 104 4.92 0.57 8.58
CA VAL A 104 4.14 1.65 7.99
C VAL A 104 2.70 1.16 7.84
N LEU A 105 1.74 1.93 8.33
CA LEU A 105 0.31 1.62 8.21
C LEU A 105 -0.24 2.15 6.89
N CYS A 106 -1.14 1.40 6.25
CA CYS A 106 -1.76 1.83 5.01
C CYS A 106 -3.29 1.71 5.09
N GLU A 107 -3.97 2.87 5.11
CA GLU A 107 -5.42 2.95 4.89
C GLU A 107 -5.69 2.81 3.39
N ARG A 108 -6.61 1.89 3.00
CA ARG A 108 -6.91 1.54 1.62
C ARG A 108 -8.41 1.37 1.33
N GLY A 109 -9.23 1.93 2.17
CA GLY A 109 -10.69 1.81 2.13
C GLY A 109 -11.24 0.59 2.86
N ILE A 110 -12.40 0.77 3.40
CA ILE A 110 -13.19 -0.25 4.10
C ILE A 110 -14.49 -0.53 3.37
N ARG A 111 -15.05 -1.70 3.58
CA ARG A 111 -16.40 -2.03 3.11
C ARG A 111 -17.44 -1.26 3.90
N THR A 112 -18.35 -0.63 3.18
CA THR A 112 -19.53 0.02 3.71
C THR A 112 -20.76 -0.43 2.92
N PHE A 113 -21.91 0.13 3.20
CA PHE A 113 -23.12 -0.09 2.41
C PHE A 113 -23.09 0.57 1.02
N GLU A 114 -22.12 1.51 0.78
CA GLU A 114 -21.98 2.19 -0.51
C GLU A 114 -21.37 1.25 -1.56
N THR A 115 -21.96 1.22 -2.74
CA THR A 115 -21.59 0.31 -3.82
C THR A 115 -21.14 1.01 -5.10
N SER A 116 -21.21 2.36 -5.15
CA SER A 116 -20.77 3.14 -6.32
C SER A 116 -19.26 3.13 -6.52
N MET A 117 -18.51 2.78 -5.47
CA MET A 117 -17.06 2.60 -5.49
C MET A 117 -16.68 1.26 -4.85
N ARG A 118 -15.44 0.83 -5.07
CA ARG A 118 -14.96 -0.48 -4.57
C ARG A 118 -14.98 -0.56 -3.04
N ASN A 119 -14.51 0.49 -2.36
CA ASN A 119 -14.52 0.65 -0.91
C ASN A 119 -14.65 2.15 -0.59
N THR A 120 -15.06 2.46 0.63
CA THR A 120 -15.06 3.82 1.15
C THR A 120 -13.69 4.14 1.76
N LEU A 121 -13.02 5.18 1.26
CA LEU A 121 -11.77 5.66 1.86
C LEU A 121 -12.07 6.34 3.19
N ASP A 122 -11.51 5.81 4.27
CA ASP A 122 -11.63 6.38 5.62
C ASP A 122 -10.47 7.36 5.88
N ILE A 123 -10.60 8.58 5.40
CA ILE A 123 -9.58 9.62 5.64
C ILE A 123 -9.51 10.03 7.12
N SER A 124 -10.56 9.82 7.89
CA SER A 124 -10.58 10.08 9.34
C SER A 124 -9.66 9.13 10.12
N ALA A 125 -9.29 8.01 9.51
CA ALA A 125 -8.31 7.09 10.08
C ALA A 125 -6.94 7.75 10.31
N VAL A 126 -6.51 8.69 9.44
CA VAL A 126 -5.18 9.31 9.54
C VAL A 126 -4.98 10.04 10.87
N PRO A 127 -5.77 11.06 11.24
CA PRO A 127 -5.57 11.75 12.51
C PRO A 127 -5.78 10.85 13.73
N MET A 128 -6.66 9.84 13.63
CA MET A 128 -6.86 8.90 14.72
C MET A 128 -5.66 7.98 14.91
N LEU A 129 -5.11 7.39 13.84
CA LEU A 129 -3.91 6.56 13.91
C LEU A 129 -2.71 7.35 14.43
N LYS A 130 -2.52 8.60 13.98
CA LYS A 130 -1.45 9.48 14.49
C LYS A 130 -1.59 9.82 15.98
N LYS A 131 -2.78 9.71 16.53
CA LYS A 131 -3.01 9.83 17.99
C LYS A 131 -2.75 8.50 18.72
N MET A 132 -3.02 7.37 18.08
CA MET A 132 -2.90 6.03 18.69
C MET A 132 -1.46 5.51 18.66
N THR A 133 -0.69 5.86 17.62
CA THR A 133 0.65 5.31 17.39
C THR A 133 1.59 6.36 16.76
N HIS A 134 2.89 6.10 16.85
CA HIS A 134 3.95 6.87 16.19
C HIS A 134 4.23 6.41 14.74
N LEU A 135 3.61 5.32 14.30
CA LEU A 135 3.88 4.72 13.00
C LEU A 135 3.41 5.63 11.85
N PRO A 136 4.17 5.72 10.75
CA PRO A 136 3.75 6.46 9.57
C PRO A 136 2.46 5.90 8.96
N VAL A 137 1.63 6.78 8.38
CA VAL A 137 0.35 6.42 7.78
C VAL A 137 0.34 6.80 6.31
N VAL A 138 0.23 5.80 5.44
CA VAL A 138 0.08 5.93 3.99
C VAL A 138 -1.40 5.76 3.62
N ILE A 139 -1.86 6.51 2.62
CA ILE A 139 -3.20 6.37 2.01
C ILE A 139 -3.07 5.77 0.62
N ASP A 140 -3.91 4.79 0.34
CA ASP A 140 -4.05 4.14 -0.96
C ASP A 140 -5.42 4.47 -1.58
N PRO A 141 -5.56 5.59 -2.30
CA PRO A 141 -6.81 5.99 -2.93
C PRO A 141 -7.20 5.10 -4.10
N SER A 142 -6.21 4.50 -4.78
CA SER A 142 -6.44 3.63 -5.94
C SER A 142 -7.24 2.38 -5.55
N HIS A 143 -6.80 1.66 -4.52
CA HIS A 143 -7.52 0.48 -4.05
C HIS A 143 -8.78 0.81 -3.25
N ALA A 144 -8.87 2.01 -2.67
CA ALA A 144 -10.08 2.48 -2.01
C ALA A 144 -11.20 2.71 -3.03
N ALA A 145 -11.01 3.63 -3.97
CA ALA A 145 -12.02 3.97 -4.97
C ALA A 145 -12.28 2.84 -5.97
N GLY A 146 -11.22 2.20 -6.47
CA GLY A 146 -11.31 1.22 -7.56
C GLY A 146 -11.60 1.85 -8.93
N ILE A 147 -11.56 3.19 -9.03
CA ILE A 147 -11.92 3.98 -10.22
C ILE A 147 -10.93 5.13 -10.37
N ALA A 148 -10.24 5.20 -11.52
CA ALA A 148 -9.12 6.11 -11.73
C ALA A 148 -9.48 7.60 -11.58
N PHE A 149 -10.65 8.06 -12.06
CA PHE A 149 -11.02 9.48 -12.01
C PHE A 149 -11.15 10.04 -10.57
N MET A 150 -11.38 9.18 -9.58
CA MET A 150 -11.48 9.59 -8.16
C MET A 150 -10.12 9.75 -7.49
N VAL A 151 -9.09 9.09 -8.02
CA VAL A 151 -7.76 9.02 -7.38
C VAL A 151 -7.17 10.41 -7.13
N PRO A 152 -7.19 11.37 -8.06
CA PRO A 152 -6.61 12.69 -7.82
C PRO A 152 -7.25 13.45 -6.66
N SER A 153 -8.58 13.45 -6.56
CA SER A 153 -9.30 14.13 -5.48
C SER A 153 -9.04 13.49 -4.11
N LEU A 154 -9.00 12.16 -4.05
CA LEU A 154 -8.73 11.43 -2.82
C LEU A 154 -7.25 11.56 -2.39
N ALA A 155 -6.32 11.62 -3.34
CA ALA A 155 -4.91 11.86 -3.05
C ALA A 155 -4.68 13.25 -2.42
N LYS A 156 -5.32 14.30 -2.95
CA LYS A 156 -5.30 15.66 -2.35
C LYS A 156 -5.91 15.66 -0.95
N ALA A 157 -7.05 15.01 -0.75
CA ALA A 157 -7.66 14.88 0.56
C ALA A 157 -6.74 14.17 1.56
N ALA A 158 -5.97 13.17 1.10
CA ALA A 158 -4.99 12.46 1.94
C ALA A 158 -3.81 13.38 2.35
N VAL A 159 -3.33 14.24 1.46
CA VAL A 159 -2.32 15.26 1.79
C VAL A 159 -2.87 16.24 2.82
N ALA A 160 -4.07 16.74 2.60
CA ALA A 160 -4.72 17.72 3.47
C ALA A 160 -4.98 17.19 4.88
N VAL A 161 -5.37 15.92 5.03
CA VAL A 161 -5.62 15.29 6.34
C VAL A 161 -4.34 14.92 7.08
N GLY A 162 -3.19 15.02 6.42
CA GLY A 162 -1.88 14.85 7.05
C GLY A 162 -1.26 13.46 6.89
N ALA A 163 -1.65 12.67 5.88
CA ALA A 163 -0.97 11.41 5.57
C ALA A 163 0.55 11.61 5.36
N ASP A 164 1.34 10.59 5.66
CA ASP A 164 2.80 10.60 5.50
C ASP A 164 3.23 10.12 4.12
N GLY A 165 2.33 9.49 3.37
CA GLY A 165 2.59 9.05 2.00
C GLY A 165 1.33 8.66 1.26
N LEU A 166 1.49 8.46 -0.04
CA LEU A 166 0.45 8.01 -0.97
C LEU A 166 0.90 6.74 -1.69
N MET A 167 -0.05 5.85 -1.94
CA MET A 167 0.14 4.70 -2.82
C MET A 167 -0.80 4.85 -4.02
N ILE A 168 -0.23 5.04 -5.21
CA ILE A 168 -0.98 5.29 -6.45
C ILE A 168 -0.65 4.20 -7.46
N GLU A 169 -1.66 3.55 -8.03
CA GLU A 169 -1.46 2.62 -9.14
C GLU A 169 -1.32 3.38 -10.47
N VAL A 170 -0.25 3.10 -11.19
CA VAL A 170 0.06 3.67 -12.51
C VAL A 170 0.32 2.52 -13.49
N HIS A 171 -0.21 2.63 -14.70
CA HIS A 171 0.01 1.67 -15.77
C HIS A 171 0.07 2.39 -17.12
N ASN A 172 1.03 2.01 -17.97
CA ASN A 172 1.20 2.61 -19.29
C ASN A 172 0.02 2.35 -20.26
N ASP A 173 -0.76 1.29 -20.02
CA ASP A 173 -1.98 0.95 -20.76
C ASP A 173 -2.99 0.28 -19.79
N PRO A 174 -3.76 1.06 -19.01
CA PRO A 174 -4.69 0.53 -18.01
C PRO A 174 -5.72 -0.47 -18.57
N ALA A 175 -6.12 -0.33 -19.84
CA ALA A 175 -7.07 -1.23 -20.47
C ALA A 175 -6.51 -2.65 -20.66
N ARG A 176 -5.19 -2.79 -20.76
CA ARG A 176 -4.47 -4.06 -20.90
C ARG A 176 -3.83 -4.57 -19.62
N ALA A 177 -4.02 -3.87 -18.51
CA ALA A 177 -3.48 -4.28 -17.22
C ALA A 177 -3.99 -5.67 -16.82
N LYS A 178 -3.09 -6.56 -16.39
CA LYS A 178 -3.43 -7.91 -15.93
C LYS A 178 -4.29 -7.89 -14.64
N SER A 179 -4.27 -6.77 -13.92
CA SER A 179 -5.08 -6.55 -12.72
C SER A 179 -5.24 -5.04 -12.48
N ASP A 180 -6.34 -4.69 -11.81
CA ASP A 180 -6.58 -3.37 -11.24
C ASP A 180 -6.51 -2.18 -12.23
N GLY A 181 -6.68 -2.43 -13.54
CA GLY A 181 -6.60 -1.41 -14.59
C GLY A 181 -7.63 -0.29 -14.44
N ALA A 182 -8.83 -0.59 -13.94
CA ALA A 182 -9.89 0.42 -13.77
C ALA A 182 -9.53 1.56 -12.80
N GLN A 183 -8.59 1.32 -11.88
CA GLN A 183 -8.13 2.27 -10.88
C GLN A 183 -6.75 2.87 -11.18
N SER A 184 -6.06 2.34 -12.20
CA SER A 184 -4.72 2.79 -12.56
C SER A 184 -4.77 4.10 -13.33
N LEU A 185 -3.93 5.06 -12.97
CA LEU A 185 -3.64 6.24 -13.77
C LEU A 185 -2.70 5.89 -14.92
N THR A 186 -2.75 6.65 -16.02
CA THR A 186 -1.66 6.66 -16.99
C THR A 186 -0.46 7.45 -16.43
N PRO A 187 0.76 7.30 -16.99
CA PRO A 187 1.90 8.14 -16.61
C PRO A 187 1.59 9.64 -16.70
N ASP A 188 0.97 10.10 -17.78
CA ASP A 188 0.61 11.51 -17.94
C ASP A 188 -0.37 12.00 -16.86
N GLN A 189 -1.38 11.18 -16.52
CA GLN A 189 -2.32 11.48 -15.45
C GLN A 189 -1.63 11.52 -14.06
N PHE A 190 -0.62 10.68 -13.87
CA PHE A 190 0.19 10.69 -12.64
C PHE A 190 1.05 11.96 -12.56
N ASP A 191 1.67 12.37 -13.67
CA ASP A 191 2.44 13.62 -13.73
C ASP A 191 1.56 14.85 -13.46
N ASP A 192 0.36 14.91 -14.03
CA ASP A 192 -0.64 15.94 -13.74
C ASP A 192 -1.03 15.96 -12.26
N LEU A 193 -1.25 14.78 -11.66
CA LEU A 193 -1.52 14.66 -10.23
C LEU A 193 -0.36 15.21 -9.40
N MET A 194 0.87 14.81 -9.72
CA MET A 194 2.06 15.29 -8.99
C MET A 194 2.27 16.79 -9.12
N ALA A 195 1.99 17.37 -10.30
CA ALA A 195 2.03 18.82 -10.50
C ALA A 195 1.06 19.57 -9.59
N THR A 196 -0.11 18.99 -9.30
CA THR A 196 -1.10 19.59 -8.39
C THR A 196 -0.80 19.33 -6.90
N ILE A 197 -0.21 18.20 -6.55
CA ILE A 197 0.11 17.84 -5.16
C ILE A 197 1.31 18.64 -4.62
N ARG A 198 2.32 18.93 -5.44
CA ARG A 198 3.53 19.65 -4.99
C ARG A 198 3.23 20.99 -4.29
N PRO A 199 2.42 21.91 -4.86
CA PRO A 199 2.04 23.14 -4.18
C PRO A 199 1.22 22.91 -2.90
N GLU A 200 0.38 21.85 -2.88
CA GLU A 200 -0.39 21.51 -1.68
C GLU A 200 0.51 21.03 -0.53
N LEU A 201 1.56 20.24 -0.83
CA LEU A 201 2.55 19.82 0.17
C LEU A 201 3.25 21.03 0.79
N GLU A 202 3.70 21.99 -0.03
CA GLU A 202 4.32 23.23 0.45
C GLU A 202 3.36 24.02 1.36
N PHE A 203 2.09 24.15 0.96
CA PHE A 203 1.06 24.81 1.76
C PHE A 203 0.87 24.18 3.13
N PHE A 204 0.93 22.85 3.21
CA PHE A 204 0.83 22.09 4.47
C PHE A 204 2.17 21.90 5.19
N GLY A 205 3.25 22.55 4.74
CA GLY A 205 4.59 22.45 5.36
C GLY A 205 5.23 21.07 5.22
N LYS A 206 4.88 20.33 4.17
CA LYS A 206 5.41 19.00 3.85
C LYS A 206 6.37 19.09 2.67
N THR A 207 7.27 18.12 2.59
CA THR A 207 8.20 17.96 1.46
C THR A 207 7.95 16.61 0.78
N LEU A 208 8.22 16.55 -0.52
CA LEU A 208 8.29 15.30 -1.27
C LEU A 208 9.76 14.87 -1.32
N ASN A 209 10.07 13.73 -0.73
CA ASN A 209 11.40 13.11 -0.74
C ASN A 209 11.47 11.99 -1.78
#